data_4884844c5498252cc2cb0224bec463d2
#
_entry.id   4884844c5498252cc2cb0224bec463d2
#
_cell.length_a   1.000
_cell.length_b   1.000
_cell.length_c   1.000
_cell.angle_alpha   90.00
_cell.angle_beta   90.00
_cell.angle_gamma   90.00
#
_symmetry.space_group_name_H-M   'P 1'
#
loop_
_entity.id
_entity.type
_entity.pdbx_description
1 polymer ?
#
loop_
_entity_poly.entity_id
_entity_poly.type
_entity_poly.pdbx_seq_one_letter_code
_entity_poly.pdbx_strand_id
1 'polypeptide(L)'
;LADLAAIAFALFGIHVGADRVLPVGYAPSWSPDSERIAYVMRGDLWVADRDGSHRSRLVRGADQPAWGPNGRRIAFVRGGSVWTVRTDGLDERRLARGAHPDWSPDGSRLAFDRDGETYTARWWYGGAQKDAGSGTDPAYAPDGRLAVVRDDQIYVGGNAVATGTSPDWSPGGRLAWVRDGVIYVAGKRYHRGVQPAWHPALRSRELLPDFDQRAPSGLVIAGGPHGWRLGFTSLVDNLGPGSTLLVGVRPPGASRMIGTQRVRLANGNTRVYRDVAAFRYTNSPPHHHWHLMRFDSFELRTLDGRTLVRDRKSGFCLADHWGAAPGVYPGRHPVFLGDCEQFHPEARAVTMGTSPGYTDRYPAFFHGQNVDITHVRAGIYDLAHRVNAGLRLRELRYDNDAASVRIRLTWRNGTPTVQVLRTCQSSATC
;
A
#
# COMPACT_ATOMS: atom_id res chain seq x y z
N LEU A 1 -19.89 1.40 25.89
CA LEU A 1 -19.87 2.89 25.84
C LEU A 1 -18.53 3.46 25.36
N ALA A 2 -17.48 2.63 25.25
CA ALA A 2 -16.14 3.06 24.82
C ALA A 2 -15.95 3.14 23.30
N ASP A 3 -16.89 2.66 22.48
CA ASP A 3 -16.76 2.57 21.00
C ASP A 3 -17.36 3.79 20.26
N LEU A 4 -17.71 4.86 20.96
CA LEU A 4 -18.41 6.02 20.42
C LEU A 4 -17.51 7.25 20.32
N ALA A 5 -16.33 7.12 19.73
CA ALA A 5 -15.62 8.28 19.20
C ALA A 5 -16.08 8.55 17.76
N ALA A 6 -17.36 8.88 17.58
CA ALA A 6 -17.82 9.52 16.36
C ALA A 6 -17.29 10.95 16.38
N ILE A 7 -16.55 11.35 15.36
CA ILE A 7 -16.11 12.73 15.20
C ILE A 7 -17.25 13.49 14.56
N ALA A 8 -17.82 14.42 15.33
CA ALA A 8 -18.77 15.39 14.82
C ALA A 8 -18.02 16.65 14.40
N PHE A 9 -18.30 17.16 13.20
CA PHE A 9 -17.84 18.47 12.78
C PHE A 9 -18.78 19.54 13.31
N ALA A 10 -18.25 20.47 14.09
CA ALA A 10 -18.85 21.79 14.21
C ALA A 10 -18.29 22.68 13.09
N LEU A 11 -19.03 23.68 12.65
CA LEU A 11 -18.68 24.67 11.60
C LEU A 11 -17.32 25.38 11.80
N PHE A 12 -16.56 25.08 12.84
CA PHE A 12 -15.32 25.75 13.26
C PHE A 12 -14.14 24.81 13.58
N GLY A 13 -14.24 23.47 13.41
CA GLY A 13 -13.10 22.60 13.67
C GLY A 13 -13.43 21.09 13.70
N ILE A 14 -12.41 20.25 13.55
CA ILE A 14 -12.49 18.80 13.70
C ILE A 14 -12.34 18.46 15.18
N HIS A 15 -13.36 17.86 15.79
CA HIS A 15 -13.28 17.34 17.15
C HIS A 15 -12.63 15.96 17.15
N VAL A 16 -11.49 15.84 17.81
CA VAL A 16 -10.74 14.58 17.96
C VAL A 16 -10.81 14.16 19.44
N GLY A 17 -11.75 13.28 19.78
CA GLY A 17 -12.03 12.93 21.18
C GLY A 17 -12.80 14.03 21.95
N ALA A 18 -13.00 13.83 23.25
CA ALA A 18 -13.84 14.70 24.06
C ALA A 18 -13.30 16.15 24.22
N ASP A 19 -11.99 16.39 24.04
CA ASP A 19 -11.34 17.63 24.49
C ASP A 19 -10.44 18.35 23.48
N ARG A 20 -10.35 17.92 22.22
CA ARG A 20 -9.46 18.56 21.24
C ARG A 20 -10.15 18.86 19.91
N VAL A 21 -9.93 20.07 19.41
CA VAL A 21 -10.43 20.57 18.13
C VAL A 21 -9.25 20.84 17.22
N LEU A 22 -9.22 20.19 16.04
CA LEU A 22 -8.29 20.59 14.97
C LEU A 22 -8.77 21.91 14.37
N PRO A 23 -7.89 22.90 14.16
CA PRO A 23 -8.32 24.18 13.60
C PRO A 23 -8.80 24.01 12.17
N VAL A 24 -10.01 24.51 11.91
CA VAL A 24 -10.62 24.80 10.60
C VAL A 24 -10.29 23.80 9.47
N GLY A 25 -10.90 22.63 9.54
CA GLY A 25 -10.87 21.64 8.46
C GLY A 25 -12.22 20.93 8.34
N TYR A 26 -12.42 20.18 7.25
CA TYR A 26 -13.61 19.37 6.99
C TYR A 26 -13.24 18.05 6.32
N ALA A 27 -14.21 17.19 6.08
CA ALA A 27 -14.07 15.89 5.43
C ALA A 27 -12.94 15.03 6.05
N PRO A 28 -13.06 14.62 7.33
CA PRO A 28 -12.04 13.78 7.96
C PRO A 28 -12.10 12.34 7.49
N SER A 29 -10.96 11.71 7.50
CA SER A 29 -10.83 10.27 7.34
C SER A 29 -9.70 9.74 8.21
N TRP A 30 -10.00 8.76 9.05
CA TRP A 30 -9.03 8.16 9.96
C TRP A 30 -8.13 7.15 9.26
N SER A 31 -6.86 7.14 9.66
CA SER A 31 -5.99 6.03 9.34
C SER A 31 -6.46 4.75 10.06
N PRO A 32 -6.29 3.57 9.44
CA PRO A 32 -6.82 2.32 9.99
C PRO A 32 -6.14 1.89 11.30
N ASP A 33 -4.98 2.44 11.63
CA ASP A 33 -4.30 2.27 12.91
C ASP A 33 -4.80 3.24 14.00
N SER A 34 -5.66 4.19 13.64
CA SER A 34 -6.20 5.21 14.55
C SER A 34 -5.16 6.23 15.05
N GLU A 35 -3.99 6.31 14.45
CA GLU A 35 -2.91 7.19 14.88
C GLU A 35 -2.87 8.51 14.10
N ARG A 36 -3.45 8.56 12.89
CA ARG A 36 -3.46 9.74 12.04
C ARG A 36 -4.84 10.03 11.47
N ILE A 37 -5.03 11.28 11.05
CA ILE A 37 -6.24 11.74 10.40
C ILE A 37 -5.88 12.50 9.11
N ALA A 38 -6.55 12.18 8.01
CA ALA A 38 -6.58 12.97 6.79
C ALA A 38 -7.78 13.92 6.83
N TYR A 39 -7.60 15.14 6.37
CA TYR A 39 -8.67 16.14 6.36
C TYR A 39 -8.39 17.24 5.33
N VAL A 40 -9.41 17.97 4.94
CA VAL A 40 -9.27 19.10 4.02
C VAL A 40 -9.18 20.40 4.80
N MET A 41 -8.17 21.19 4.48
CA MET A 41 -8.01 22.54 5.04
C MET A 41 -7.61 23.50 3.92
N ARG A 42 -8.39 24.57 3.73
CA ARG A 42 -8.20 25.58 2.66
C ARG A 42 -8.12 24.99 1.26
N GLY A 43 -8.90 23.93 0.99
CA GLY A 43 -8.93 23.24 -0.30
C GLY A 43 -7.74 22.33 -0.58
N ASP A 44 -6.90 22.07 0.40
CA ASP A 44 -5.77 21.13 0.31
C ASP A 44 -5.99 19.93 1.24
N LEU A 45 -5.48 18.76 0.86
CA LEU A 45 -5.45 17.57 1.71
C LEU A 45 -4.27 17.64 2.69
N TRP A 46 -4.57 17.53 3.96
CA TRP A 46 -3.62 17.50 5.07
C TRP A 46 -3.70 16.19 5.82
N VAL A 47 -2.60 15.83 6.44
CA VAL A 47 -2.50 14.73 7.40
C VAL A 47 -1.93 15.27 8.71
N ALA A 48 -2.48 14.81 9.83
CA ALA A 48 -1.98 15.10 11.17
C ALA A 48 -2.01 13.84 12.03
N ASP A 49 -1.25 13.84 13.11
CA ASP A 49 -1.39 12.82 14.14
C ASP A 49 -2.75 12.95 14.85
N ARG A 50 -3.17 11.89 15.51
CA ARG A 50 -4.47 11.83 16.23
C ARG A 50 -4.69 12.94 17.23
N ASP A 51 -3.63 13.51 17.76
CA ASP A 51 -3.68 14.64 18.71
C ASP A 51 -3.63 16.01 18.01
N GLY A 52 -3.57 16.02 16.68
CA GLY A 52 -3.50 17.22 15.87
C GLY A 52 -2.10 17.80 15.71
N SER A 53 -1.07 17.12 16.21
CA SER A 53 0.33 17.49 15.99
C SER A 53 0.83 17.06 14.60
N HIS A 54 2.08 17.36 14.27
CA HIS A 54 2.81 16.96 13.05
C HIS A 54 2.02 17.10 11.75
N ARG A 55 1.34 18.26 11.59
CA ARG A 55 0.54 18.55 10.40
C ARG A 55 1.41 18.72 9.18
N SER A 56 1.07 17.99 8.14
CA SER A 56 1.72 18.13 6.83
C SER A 56 0.68 18.19 5.72
N ARG A 57 0.93 19.08 4.73
CA ARG A 57 0.12 19.12 3.52
C ARG A 57 0.56 17.99 2.60
N LEU A 58 -0.36 17.10 2.27
CA LEU A 58 -0.09 15.96 1.40
C LEU A 58 -0.31 16.30 -0.09
N VAL A 59 -1.45 16.95 -0.42
CA VAL A 59 -1.84 17.25 -1.80
C VAL A 59 -2.52 18.62 -1.85
N ARG A 60 -2.27 19.38 -2.93
CA ARG A 60 -2.97 20.63 -3.22
C ARG A 60 -4.26 20.38 -4.02
N GLY A 61 -5.26 21.26 -3.79
CA GLY A 61 -6.52 21.25 -4.54
C GLY A 61 -7.28 19.94 -4.44
N ALA A 62 -7.37 19.37 -3.25
CA ALA A 62 -7.97 18.07 -2.99
C ALA A 62 -9.11 18.16 -1.98
N ASP A 63 -10.12 17.33 -2.18
CA ASP A 63 -11.32 17.24 -1.34
C ASP A 63 -11.71 15.77 -1.10
N GLN A 64 -12.64 15.52 -0.18
CA GLN A 64 -13.25 14.22 0.10
C GLN A 64 -12.22 13.08 0.27
N PRO A 65 -11.29 13.18 1.21
CA PRO A 65 -10.32 12.13 1.44
C PRO A 65 -10.96 10.87 2.03
N ALA A 66 -10.51 9.72 1.55
CA ALA A 66 -10.83 8.41 2.12
C ALA A 66 -9.54 7.65 2.36
N TRP A 67 -9.22 7.36 3.61
CA TRP A 67 -8.01 6.59 3.95
C TRP A 67 -8.21 5.12 3.65
N GLY A 68 -7.31 4.55 2.87
CA GLY A 68 -7.35 3.13 2.54
C GLY A 68 -7.15 2.23 3.77
N PRO A 69 -7.88 1.10 3.87
CA PRO A 69 -7.86 0.23 5.04
C PRO A 69 -6.51 -0.45 5.29
N ASN A 70 -5.59 -0.36 4.34
CA ASN A 70 -4.22 -0.83 4.48
C ASN A 70 -3.25 0.24 5.01
N GLY A 71 -3.71 1.47 5.26
CA GLY A 71 -2.89 2.56 5.80
C GLY A 71 -1.92 3.23 4.83
N ARG A 72 -1.92 2.85 3.54
CA ARG A 72 -0.86 3.21 2.58
C ARG A 72 -1.22 4.32 1.64
N ARG A 73 -2.50 4.44 1.33
CA ARG A 73 -3.02 5.39 0.36
C ARG A 73 -4.23 6.10 0.89
N ILE A 74 -4.40 7.31 0.40
CA ILE A 74 -5.60 8.10 0.58
C ILE A 74 -6.19 8.32 -0.81
N ALA A 75 -7.47 7.99 -0.98
CA ALA A 75 -8.23 8.42 -2.13
C ALA A 75 -8.74 9.84 -1.87
N PHE A 76 -8.90 10.65 -2.90
CA PHE A 76 -9.39 12.01 -2.80
C PHE A 76 -9.98 12.48 -4.13
N VAL A 77 -10.72 13.56 -4.10
CA VAL A 77 -11.27 14.20 -5.30
C VAL A 77 -10.46 15.44 -5.68
N ARG A 78 -10.13 15.57 -6.96
CA ARG A 78 -9.53 16.77 -7.53
C ARG A 78 -10.03 16.99 -8.96
N GLY A 79 -10.57 18.18 -9.24
CA GLY A 79 -11.07 18.53 -10.56
C GLY A 79 -12.12 17.55 -11.09
N GLY A 80 -13.09 17.16 -10.26
CA GLY A 80 -14.17 16.23 -10.63
C GLY A 80 -13.70 14.81 -10.94
N SER A 81 -12.57 14.40 -10.41
CA SER A 81 -12.00 13.06 -10.58
C SER A 81 -11.50 12.51 -9.27
N VAL A 82 -11.65 11.20 -9.11
CA VAL A 82 -11.07 10.42 -8.02
C VAL A 82 -9.61 10.15 -8.33
N TRP A 83 -8.77 10.42 -7.35
CA TRP A 83 -7.33 10.19 -7.36
C TRP A 83 -6.94 9.35 -6.16
N THR A 84 -5.77 8.77 -6.20
CA THR A 84 -5.12 8.17 -5.03
C THR A 84 -3.71 8.71 -4.90
N VAL A 85 -3.25 8.87 -3.67
CA VAL A 85 -1.88 9.25 -3.32
C VAL A 85 -1.37 8.35 -2.22
N ARG A 86 -0.08 8.10 -2.19
CA ARG A 86 0.57 7.44 -1.03
C ARG A 86 0.56 8.37 0.17
N THR A 87 0.58 7.80 1.37
CA THR A 87 0.58 8.57 2.63
C THR A 87 1.88 9.35 2.89
N ASP A 88 2.91 9.14 2.05
CA ASP A 88 4.13 9.95 1.99
C ASP A 88 4.06 11.08 0.94
N GLY A 89 2.92 11.26 0.27
CA GLY A 89 2.71 12.28 -0.76
C GLY A 89 3.21 11.93 -2.15
N LEU A 90 3.75 10.73 -2.34
CA LEU A 90 4.26 10.28 -3.65
C LEU A 90 3.21 9.47 -4.42
N ASP A 91 3.50 9.21 -5.70
CA ASP A 91 2.72 8.33 -6.58
C ASP A 91 1.23 8.70 -6.64
N GLU A 92 0.95 9.97 -6.96
CA GLU A 92 -0.41 10.41 -7.28
C GLU A 92 -0.88 9.72 -8.57
N ARG A 93 -2.08 9.16 -8.53
CA ARG A 93 -2.70 8.50 -9.69
C ARG A 93 -4.15 8.92 -9.84
N ARG A 94 -4.51 9.35 -11.03
CA ARG A 94 -5.91 9.55 -11.40
C ARG A 94 -6.56 8.18 -11.67
N LEU A 95 -7.70 7.94 -11.02
CA LEU A 95 -8.45 6.68 -11.20
C LEU A 95 -9.56 6.85 -12.25
N ALA A 96 -10.49 7.75 -12.02
CA ALA A 96 -11.67 7.95 -12.86
C ALA A 96 -12.28 9.33 -12.63
N ARG A 97 -13.24 9.77 -13.48
CA ARG A 97 -14.15 10.87 -13.13
C ARG A 97 -15.12 10.38 -12.05
N GLY A 98 -15.43 11.26 -11.09
CA GLY A 98 -16.35 10.96 -10.01
C GLY A 98 -16.03 11.68 -8.72
N ALA A 99 -16.83 11.42 -7.68
CA ALA A 99 -16.77 12.01 -6.35
C ALA A 99 -17.02 10.95 -5.26
N HIS A 100 -16.93 11.36 -4.00
CA HIS A 100 -17.22 10.57 -2.80
C HIS A 100 -16.54 9.18 -2.82
N PRO A 101 -15.20 9.11 -2.93
CA PRO A 101 -14.52 7.83 -2.92
C PRO A 101 -14.59 7.15 -1.57
N ASP A 102 -14.84 5.85 -1.56
CA ASP A 102 -14.70 5.02 -0.37
C ASP A 102 -14.05 3.67 -0.71
N TRP A 103 -13.25 3.16 0.23
CA TRP A 103 -12.48 1.93 0.03
C TRP A 103 -13.25 0.69 0.45
N SER A 104 -13.20 -0.35 -0.38
CA SER A 104 -13.63 -1.68 0.05
C SER A 104 -12.83 -2.14 1.28
N PRO A 105 -13.43 -2.93 2.19
CA PRO A 105 -12.79 -3.35 3.44
C PRO A 105 -11.47 -4.11 3.27
N ASP A 106 -11.29 -4.76 2.12
CA ASP A 106 -10.06 -5.48 1.75
C ASP A 106 -9.02 -4.57 1.07
N GLY A 107 -9.37 -3.30 0.79
CA GLY A 107 -8.51 -2.33 0.13
C GLY A 107 -8.25 -2.60 -1.35
N SER A 108 -9.00 -3.52 -1.97
CA SER A 108 -8.79 -3.87 -3.38
C SER A 108 -9.52 -2.95 -4.35
N ARG A 109 -10.61 -2.31 -3.92
CA ARG A 109 -11.46 -1.47 -4.74
C ARG A 109 -11.75 -0.13 -4.10
N LEU A 110 -12.12 0.84 -4.94
CA LEU A 110 -12.77 2.08 -4.57
C LEU A 110 -14.18 2.10 -5.14
N ALA A 111 -15.17 2.42 -4.32
CA ALA A 111 -16.46 2.90 -4.77
C ALA A 111 -16.40 4.42 -4.92
N PHE A 112 -17.14 4.97 -5.84
CA PHE A 112 -17.33 6.40 -6.07
C PHE A 112 -18.58 6.65 -6.88
N ASP A 113 -19.11 7.84 -6.83
CA ASP A 113 -20.27 8.18 -7.66
C ASP A 113 -19.87 9.06 -8.86
N ARG A 114 -20.72 9.01 -9.89
CA ARG A 114 -20.64 9.85 -11.07
C ARG A 114 -22.01 9.90 -11.72
N ASP A 115 -22.50 11.11 -12.03
CA ASP A 115 -23.76 11.34 -12.75
C ASP A 115 -24.95 10.60 -12.10
N GLY A 116 -25.05 10.58 -10.76
CA GLY A 116 -26.12 9.92 -10.00
C GLY A 116 -26.01 8.41 -9.88
N GLU A 117 -24.93 7.82 -10.33
CA GLU A 117 -24.67 6.38 -10.36
C GLU A 117 -23.43 6.00 -9.58
N THR A 118 -23.43 4.86 -8.93
CA THR A 118 -22.29 4.33 -8.19
C THR A 118 -21.46 3.37 -9.03
N TYR A 119 -20.17 3.59 -9.01
CA TYR A 119 -19.15 2.80 -9.71
C TYR A 119 -18.18 2.18 -8.71
N THR A 120 -17.57 1.06 -9.10
CA THR A 120 -16.40 0.52 -8.42
C THR A 120 -15.23 0.36 -9.39
N ALA A 121 -14.02 0.53 -8.89
CA ALA A 121 -12.80 0.32 -9.67
C ALA A 121 -11.69 -0.28 -8.81
N ARG A 122 -10.82 -1.09 -9.42
CA ARG A 122 -9.56 -1.49 -8.79
C ARG A 122 -8.61 -0.30 -8.85
N TRP A 123 -8.16 0.19 -7.70
CA TRP A 123 -7.40 1.44 -7.62
C TRP A 123 -6.06 1.43 -8.39
N TRP A 124 -5.50 0.26 -8.70
CA TRP A 124 -4.22 0.12 -9.42
C TRP A 124 -4.37 -0.21 -10.92
N TYR A 125 -5.57 -0.58 -11.36
CA TYR A 125 -5.79 -1.11 -12.71
C TYR A 125 -6.67 -0.22 -13.57
N GLY A 126 -7.43 0.68 -12.96
CA GLY A 126 -8.48 1.43 -13.64
C GLY A 126 -9.67 0.51 -14.01
N GLY A 127 -10.45 0.92 -14.99
CA GLY A 127 -11.62 0.14 -15.45
C GLY A 127 -12.76 0.21 -14.46
N ALA A 128 -13.39 1.38 -14.35
CA ALA A 128 -14.59 1.57 -13.54
C ALA A 128 -15.73 0.73 -14.08
N GLN A 129 -16.35 -0.07 -13.22
CA GLN A 129 -17.54 -0.85 -13.52
C GLN A 129 -18.73 -0.24 -12.76
N LYS A 130 -19.89 -0.15 -13.41
CA LYS A 130 -21.14 0.26 -12.78
C LYS A 130 -21.68 -0.96 -12.03
N ASP A 131 -21.35 -1.08 -10.75
CA ASP A 131 -21.64 -2.30 -9.97
C ASP A 131 -22.82 -2.17 -9.00
N ALA A 132 -23.17 -0.94 -8.59
CA ALA A 132 -24.12 -0.74 -7.49
C ALA A 132 -25.44 -0.06 -7.89
N GLY A 133 -25.64 0.19 -9.17
CA GLY A 133 -26.84 0.87 -9.67
C GLY A 133 -26.87 2.37 -9.36
N SER A 134 -28.07 2.97 -9.38
CA SER A 134 -28.26 4.39 -9.10
C SER A 134 -27.96 4.70 -7.64
N GLY A 135 -27.38 5.88 -7.39
CA GLY A 135 -27.06 6.41 -6.06
C GLY A 135 -25.74 7.14 -6.01
N THR A 136 -25.61 7.99 -5.03
CA THR A 136 -24.43 8.81 -4.75
C THR A 136 -23.89 8.50 -3.36
N ASP A 137 -22.74 9.11 -3.02
CA ASP A 137 -22.15 9.06 -1.69
C ASP A 137 -22.00 7.62 -1.14
N PRO A 138 -21.29 6.74 -1.87
CA PRO A 138 -21.17 5.34 -1.49
C PRO A 138 -20.33 5.15 -0.22
N ALA A 139 -20.74 4.23 0.66
CA ALA A 139 -19.98 3.86 1.85
C ALA A 139 -19.95 2.34 2.05
N TYR A 140 -18.77 1.72 2.14
CA TYR A 140 -18.62 0.29 2.36
C TYR A 140 -18.79 -0.10 3.83
N ALA A 141 -19.68 -1.03 4.08
CA ALA A 141 -19.74 -1.72 5.37
C ALA A 141 -18.55 -2.68 5.55
N PRO A 142 -18.19 -3.03 6.79
CA PRO A 142 -17.10 -3.99 7.06
C PRO A 142 -17.28 -5.38 6.45
N ASP A 143 -18.52 -5.77 6.15
CA ASP A 143 -18.87 -7.03 5.49
C ASP A 143 -18.88 -6.94 3.95
N GLY A 144 -18.56 -5.76 3.40
CA GLY A 144 -18.47 -5.50 1.96
C GLY A 144 -19.78 -5.04 1.31
N ARG A 145 -20.88 -4.94 2.06
CA ARG A 145 -22.11 -4.30 1.55
C ARG A 145 -21.87 -2.81 1.34
N LEU A 146 -22.57 -2.24 0.37
CA LEU A 146 -22.47 -0.82 0.04
C LEU A 146 -23.75 -0.10 0.44
N ALA A 147 -23.61 1.00 1.18
CA ALA A 147 -24.66 2.00 1.35
C ALA A 147 -24.54 3.03 0.22
N VAL A 148 -25.67 3.50 -0.31
CA VAL A 148 -25.74 4.59 -1.30
C VAL A 148 -26.91 5.50 -0.98
N VAL A 149 -26.82 6.77 -1.40
CA VAL A 149 -27.88 7.76 -1.21
C VAL A 149 -28.67 7.95 -2.50
N ARG A 150 -30.01 7.94 -2.40
CA ARG A 150 -30.97 8.27 -3.49
C ARG A 150 -32.09 9.09 -2.90
N ASP A 151 -32.37 10.25 -3.45
CA ASP A 151 -33.48 11.12 -3.02
C ASP A 151 -33.52 11.29 -1.49
N ASP A 152 -32.37 11.63 -0.89
CA ASP A 152 -32.17 11.77 0.57
C ASP A 152 -32.52 10.51 1.39
N GLN A 153 -32.53 9.36 0.75
CA GLN A 153 -32.69 8.07 1.42
C GLN A 153 -31.41 7.22 1.26
N ILE A 154 -31.02 6.56 2.33
CA ILE A 154 -29.88 5.64 2.34
C ILE A 154 -30.37 4.22 2.08
N TYR A 155 -29.82 3.59 1.06
CA TYR A 155 -30.11 2.22 0.66
C TYR A 155 -28.93 1.29 0.96
N VAL A 156 -29.21 0.10 1.45
CA VAL A 156 -28.23 -0.98 1.64
C VAL A 156 -28.81 -2.27 1.07
N GLY A 157 -28.13 -2.87 0.10
CA GLY A 157 -28.63 -4.08 -0.56
C GLY A 157 -30.00 -3.90 -1.24
N GLY A 158 -30.29 -2.70 -1.74
CA GLY A 158 -31.55 -2.37 -2.38
C GLY A 158 -32.69 -1.95 -1.44
N ASN A 159 -32.51 -2.04 -0.13
CA ASN A 159 -33.52 -1.65 0.86
C ASN A 159 -33.23 -0.26 1.44
N ALA A 160 -34.25 0.59 1.54
CA ALA A 160 -34.13 1.86 2.26
C ALA A 160 -33.99 1.60 3.77
N VAL A 161 -32.94 2.13 4.37
CA VAL A 161 -32.62 1.89 5.80
C VAL A 161 -32.69 3.15 6.65
N ALA A 162 -32.52 4.34 6.04
CA ALA A 162 -32.58 5.61 6.73
C ALA A 162 -32.88 6.77 5.78
N THR A 163 -33.37 7.90 6.30
CA THR A 163 -33.46 9.18 5.60
C THR A 163 -32.27 10.03 5.97
N GLY A 164 -31.52 10.52 5.00
CA GLY A 164 -30.34 11.36 5.18
C GLY A 164 -29.25 11.12 4.14
N THR A 165 -28.10 11.70 4.36
CA THR A 165 -26.93 11.72 3.47
C THR A 165 -25.66 11.34 4.23
N SER A 166 -24.53 11.30 3.53
CA SER A 166 -23.19 11.05 4.10
C SER A 166 -23.14 9.82 5.01
N PRO A 167 -23.52 8.64 4.49
CA PRO A 167 -23.44 7.41 5.26
C PRO A 167 -21.97 7.07 5.58
N ASP A 168 -21.72 6.55 6.77
CA ASP A 168 -20.43 5.99 7.15
C ASP A 168 -20.61 4.82 8.11
N TRP A 169 -19.78 3.79 7.99
CA TRP A 169 -19.92 2.55 8.75
C TRP A 169 -18.87 2.40 9.84
N SER A 170 -19.32 2.13 11.04
CA SER A 170 -18.40 1.72 12.11
C SER A 170 -17.73 0.38 11.78
N PRO A 171 -16.55 0.12 12.36
CA PRO A 171 -15.92 -1.20 12.27
C PRO A 171 -16.79 -2.37 12.78
N GLY A 172 -17.75 -2.08 13.64
CA GLY A 172 -18.73 -3.05 14.15
C GLY A 172 -20.03 -3.14 13.33
N GLY A 173 -20.08 -2.51 12.14
CA GLY A 173 -21.24 -2.58 11.23
C GLY A 173 -22.43 -1.70 11.63
N ARG A 174 -22.21 -0.66 12.46
CA ARG A 174 -23.25 0.35 12.75
C ARG A 174 -23.16 1.49 11.74
N LEU A 175 -24.30 1.85 11.15
CA LEU A 175 -24.40 2.95 10.21
C LEU A 175 -24.53 4.28 10.97
N ALA A 176 -23.75 5.28 10.57
CA ALA A 176 -23.95 6.68 10.87
C ALA A 176 -24.36 7.43 9.60
N TRP A 177 -25.13 8.52 9.73
CA TRP A 177 -25.54 9.37 8.62
C TRP A 177 -25.91 10.77 9.11
N VAL A 178 -26.06 11.68 8.17
CA VAL A 178 -26.48 13.06 8.46
C VAL A 178 -27.93 13.26 8.01
N ARG A 179 -28.72 13.92 8.83
CA ARG A 179 -30.04 14.44 8.50
C ARG A 179 -30.25 15.79 9.17
N ASP A 180 -30.64 16.80 8.41
CA ASP A 180 -30.90 18.16 8.91
C ASP A 180 -29.76 18.74 9.75
N GLY A 181 -28.50 18.52 9.33
CA GLY A 181 -27.30 18.97 10.03
C GLY A 181 -27.06 18.25 11.37
N VAL A 182 -27.65 17.09 11.56
CA VAL A 182 -27.47 16.24 12.75
C VAL A 182 -26.99 14.87 12.34
N ILE A 183 -25.98 14.37 13.04
CA ILE A 183 -25.48 13.00 12.88
C ILE A 183 -26.37 12.04 13.66
N TYR A 184 -26.82 10.99 13.00
CA TYR A 184 -27.53 9.87 13.58
C TYR A 184 -26.63 8.63 13.58
N VAL A 185 -26.78 7.77 14.57
CA VAL A 185 -26.05 6.51 14.71
C VAL A 185 -27.03 5.42 15.07
N ALA A 186 -27.16 4.41 14.22
CA ALA A 186 -28.08 3.29 14.41
C ALA A 186 -29.52 3.75 14.78
N GLY A 187 -30.01 4.79 14.10
CA GLY A 187 -31.35 5.37 14.32
C GLY A 187 -31.47 6.37 15.46
N LYS A 188 -30.45 6.56 16.27
CA LYS A 188 -30.47 7.51 17.39
C LYS A 188 -29.76 8.80 17.05
N ARG A 189 -30.38 9.94 17.42
CA ARG A 189 -29.76 11.27 17.30
C ARG A 189 -28.51 11.32 18.18
N TYR A 190 -27.38 11.76 17.59
CA TYR A 190 -26.09 11.80 18.30
C TYR A 190 -25.62 13.23 18.53
N HIS A 191 -25.23 13.96 17.49
CA HIS A 191 -24.64 15.30 17.59
C HIS A 191 -24.95 16.14 16.34
N ARG A 192 -24.83 17.47 16.42
CA ARG A 192 -24.83 18.33 15.23
C ARG A 192 -23.54 18.12 14.44
N GLY A 193 -23.64 17.98 13.11
CA GLY A 193 -22.52 17.78 12.23
C GLY A 193 -22.94 17.46 10.80
N VAL A 194 -22.02 17.56 9.88
CA VAL A 194 -22.29 17.40 8.42
C VAL A 194 -21.60 16.21 7.80
N GLN A 195 -20.63 15.58 8.48
CA GLN A 195 -19.95 14.38 8.00
C GLN A 195 -19.54 13.51 9.19
N PRO A 196 -20.07 12.31 9.32
CA PRO A 196 -19.56 11.33 10.27
C PRO A 196 -18.23 10.75 9.77
N ALA A 197 -17.34 10.44 10.69
CA ALA A 197 -16.16 9.63 10.41
C ALA A 197 -15.88 8.74 11.62
N TRP A 198 -16.01 7.44 11.42
CA TRP A 198 -15.78 6.51 12.50
C TRP A 198 -14.29 6.34 12.77
N HIS A 199 -13.96 6.49 14.03
CA HIS A 199 -12.66 6.07 14.53
C HIS A 199 -12.58 4.53 14.42
N PRO A 200 -11.55 3.96 13.75
CA PRO A 200 -11.41 2.52 13.70
C PRO A 200 -11.32 1.97 15.14
N ALA A 201 -12.17 1.01 15.49
CA ALA A 201 -12.03 0.32 16.77
C ALA A 201 -10.65 -0.33 16.82
N LEU A 202 -10.04 -0.37 18.00
CA LEU A 202 -8.83 -1.17 18.23
C LEU A 202 -9.15 -2.62 17.87
N ARG A 203 -8.89 -2.98 16.62
CA ARG A 203 -9.01 -4.37 16.16
C ARG A 203 -7.90 -5.15 16.84
N SER A 204 -8.11 -6.45 17.04
CA SER A 204 -7.04 -7.32 17.50
C SER A 204 -5.77 -7.04 16.69
N ARG A 205 -4.69 -6.68 17.39
CA ARG A 205 -3.43 -6.21 16.80
C ARG A 205 -2.95 -7.18 15.71
N GLU A 206 -2.75 -6.68 14.52
CA GLU A 206 -2.13 -7.41 13.43
C GLU A 206 -0.65 -7.62 13.74
N LEU A 207 -0.20 -8.85 13.62
CA LEU A 207 1.22 -9.17 13.63
C LEU A 207 1.71 -9.03 12.18
N LEU A 208 2.10 -7.82 11.82
CA LEU A 208 2.53 -7.49 10.46
C LEU A 208 4.02 -7.81 10.26
N PRO A 209 4.44 -8.17 9.04
CA PRO A 209 5.84 -8.05 8.66
C PRO A 209 6.27 -6.58 8.66
N ASP A 210 7.57 -6.35 8.69
CA ASP A 210 8.22 -5.05 8.55
C ASP A 210 9.43 -5.25 7.65
N PHE A 211 9.30 -4.91 6.38
CA PHE A 211 10.40 -5.07 5.43
C PHE A 211 11.42 -3.96 5.63
N ASP A 212 12.65 -4.33 5.94
CA ASP A 212 13.77 -3.40 5.97
C ASP A 212 14.70 -3.69 4.77
N GLN A 213 14.72 -2.75 3.84
CA GLN A 213 15.55 -2.86 2.67
C GLN A 213 16.98 -2.46 3.01
N ARG A 214 17.91 -3.40 2.94
CA ARG A 214 19.33 -3.06 3.06
C ARG A 214 19.87 -2.42 1.79
N ALA A 215 20.83 -1.51 1.96
CA ALA A 215 21.50 -0.88 0.83
C ALA A 215 22.19 -1.92 -0.07
N PRO A 216 22.15 -1.75 -1.40
CA PRO A 216 22.87 -2.61 -2.33
C PRO A 216 24.33 -2.76 -1.95
N SER A 217 24.83 -3.99 -1.96
CA SER A 217 26.20 -4.31 -1.56
C SER A 217 26.86 -5.29 -2.52
N GLY A 218 28.16 -5.56 -2.35
CA GLY A 218 28.86 -6.50 -3.21
C GLY A 218 28.76 -6.18 -4.70
N LEU A 219 28.99 -4.90 -5.06
CA LEU A 219 28.87 -4.42 -6.42
C LEU A 219 29.94 -5.07 -7.32
N VAL A 220 29.49 -5.68 -8.41
CA VAL A 220 30.33 -6.37 -9.39
C VAL A 220 29.97 -5.92 -10.80
N ILE A 221 30.95 -5.59 -11.61
CA ILE A 221 30.75 -5.33 -13.04
C ILE A 221 31.08 -6.58 -13.85
N ALA A 222 30.20 -6.93 -14.76
CA ALA A 222 30.42 -7.97 -15.76
C ALA A 222 30.15 -7.42 -17.16
N GLY A 223 31.06 -7.73 -18.08
CA GLY A 223 30.91 -7.47 -19.52
C GLY A 223 30.55 -8.74 -20.29
N GLY A 224 29.98 -8.54 -21.46
CA GLY A 224 29.64 -9.65 -22.34
C GLY A 224 29.19 -9.13 -23.72
N PRO A 225 28.78 -10.04 -24.63
CA PRO A 225 28.39 -9.69 -26.00
C PRO A 225 27.16 -8.75 -26.06
N HIS A 226 26.42 -8.63 -24.95
CA HIS A 226 25.24 -7.77 -24.83
C HIS A 226 25.50 -6.49 -24.01
N GLY A 227 26.76 -6.12 -23.77
CA GLY A 227 27.16 -4.90 -23.07
C GLY A 227 27.57 -5.13 -21.60
N TRP A 228 27.59 -4.04 -20.83
CA TRP A 228 28.07 -4.03 -19.45
C TRP A 228 26.94 -3.99 -18.44
N ARG A 229 27.06 -4.78 -17.38
CA ARG A 229 26.08 -4.87 -16.32
C ARG A 229 26.72 -4.66 -14.95
N LEU A 230 26.00 -3.95 -14.08
CA LEU A 230 26.32 -3.78 -12.68
C LEU A 230 25.45 -4.72 -11.86
N GLY A 231 26.02 -5.79 -11.34
CA GLY A 231 25.41 -6.70 -10.38
C GLY A 231 25.62 -6.22 -8.95
N PHE A 232 24.73 -6.57 -8.06
CA PHE A 232 24.78 -6.23 -6.63
C PHE A 232 23.96 -7.24 -5.81
N THR A 233 24.32 -7.37 -4.55
CA THR A 233 23.58 -8.16 -3.57
C THR A 233 22.44 -7.34 -3.01
N SER A 234 21.25 -7.93 -2.99
CA SER A 234 20.04 -7.42 -2.37
C SER A 234 19.70 -8.25 -1.13
N LEU A 235 19.30 -7.57 -0.08
CA LEU A 235 18.87 -8.16 1.18
C LEU A 235 17.62 -7.45 1.65
N VAL A 236 16.57 -8.22 1.94
CA VAL A 236 15.31 -7.73 2.53
C VAL A 236 15.11 -8.45 3.85
N ASP A 237 15.13 -7.73 4.94
CA ASP A 237 14.88 -8.25 6.27
C ASP A 237 13.40 -8.16 6.61
N ASN A 238 12.85 -9.14 7.33
CA ASN A 238 11.58 -9.00 8.00
C ASN A 238 11.81 -8.74 9.49
N LEU A 239 11.73 -7.49 9.90
CA LEU A 239 11.93 -7.04 11.29
C LEU A 239 10.62 -7.01 12.09
N GLY A 240 9.49 -7.28 11.45
CA GLY A 240 8.16 -7.22 12.05
C GLY A 240 7.85 -8.41 12.97
N PRO A 241 6.81 -8.28 13.81
CA PRO A 241 6.35 -9.35 14.69
C PRO A 241 5.62 -10.48 13.96
N GLY A 242 5.33 -10.33 12.67
CA GLY A 242 4.59 -11.30 11.86
C GLY A 242 5.30 -11.70 10.59
N SER A 243 4.92 -12.88 10.09
CA SER A 243 5.43 -13.37 8.81
C SER A 243 4.78 -12.66 7.64
N THR A 244 5.55 -12.51 6.56
CA THR A 244 4.97 -12.29 5.23
C THR A 244 4.47 -13.64 4.74
N LEU A 245 3.18 -13.86 4.77
CA LEU A 245 2.58 -15.10 4.26
C LEU A 245 1.71 -14.78 3.04
N LEU A 246 2.17 -15.19 1.88
CA LEU A 246 1.50 -15.00 0.60
C LEU A 246 1.04 -16.34 0.05
N VAL A 247 -0.21 -16.40 -0.36
CA VAL A 247 -0.80 -17.55 -1.03
C VAL A 247 -1.31 -17.12 -2.40
N GLY A 248 -0.71 -17.64 -3.45
CA GLY A 248 -1.16 -17.49 -4.82
C GLY A 248 -2.13 -18.62 -5.19
N VAL A 249 -3.21 -18.28 -5.87
CA VAL A 249 -4.15 -19.28 -6.42
C VAL A 249 -4.38 -18.97 -7.90
N ARG A 250 -4.32 -19.99 -8.73
CA ARG A 250 -4.51 -19.86 -10.18
C ARG A 250 -5.98 -20.06 -10.55
N PRO A 251 -6.67 -19.04 -11.07
CA PRO A 251 -7.99 -19.21 -11.63
C PRO A 251 -7.99 -20.21 -12.79
N PRO A 252 -9.07 -20.93 -13.05
CA PRO A 252 -9.20 -21.80 -14.20
C PRO A 252 -8.86 -21.07 -15.52
N GLY A 253 -8.03 -21.68 -16.36
CA GLY A 253 -7.61 -21.12 -17.64
C GLY A 253 -6.60 -19.98 -17.58
N ALA A 254 -6.21 -19.50 -16.39
CA ALA A 254 -5.27 -18.40 -16.25
C ALA A 254 -3.81 -18.89 -16.28
N SER A 255 -2.91 -18.07 -16.84
CA SER A 255 -1.45 -18.29 -16.83
C SER A 255 -0.76 -17.68 -15.59
N ARG A 256 -1.53 -16.99 -14.72
CA ARG A 256 -1.03 -16.29 -13.53
C ARG A 256 -1.86 -16.67 -12.31
N MET A 257 -1.23 -16.61 -11.13
CA MET A 257 -1.95 -16.70 -9.86
C MET A 257 -2.26 -15.32 -9.31
N ILE A 258 -3.38 -15.21 -8.61
CA ILE A 258 -3.77 -14.03 -7.83
C ILE A 258 -3.38 -14.31 -6.40
N GLY A 259 -2.70 -13.34 -5.79
CA GLY A 259 -2.10 -13.46 -4.47
C GLY A 259 -2.92 -12.84 -3.36
N THR A 260 -2.95 -13.54 -2.26
CA THR A 260 -3.57 -13.16 -1.01
C THR A 260 -2.51 -13.09 0.08
N GLN A 261 -2.46 -12.00 0.84
CA GLN A 261 -1.65 -11.93 2.06
C GLN A 261 -2.50 -12.37 3.26
N ARG A 262 -1.95 -13.26 4.07
CA ARG A 262 -2.55 -13.69 5.34
C ARG A 262 -1.74 -13.11 6.49
N VAL A 263 -2.42 -12.37 7.35
CA VAL A 263 -1.81 -11.70 8.52
C VAL A 263 -2.38 -12.31 9.79
N ARG A 264 -1.51 -12.83 10.64
CA ARG A 264 -1.90 -13.35 11.96
C ARG A 264 -2.27 -12.20 12.89
N LEU A 265 -3.30 -12.37 13.69
CA LEU A 265 -3.70 -11.44 14.73
C LEU A 265 -3.17 -11.89 16.08
N ALA A 266 -2.99 -10.95 17.01
CA ALA A 266 -2.51 -11.23 18.37
C ALA A 266 -3.44 -12.20 19.15
N ASN A 267 -4.70 -12.30 18.78
CA ASN A 267 -5.67 -13.26 19.35
C ASN A 267 -5.62 -14.66 18.68
N GLY A 268 -4.66 -14.90 17.79
CA GLY A 268 -4.50 -16.17 17.07
C GLY A 268 -5.30 -16.31 15.77
N ASN A 269 -6.25 -15.43 15.51
CA ASN A 269 -7.01 -15.42 14.26
C ASN A 269 -6.15 -14.94 13.08
N THR A 270 -6.66 -15.10 11.85
CA THR A 270 -6.01 -14.65 10.64
C THR A 270 -6.89 -13.64 9.90
N ARG A 271 -6.29 -12.52 9.50
CA ARG A 271 -6.90 -11.58 8.56
C ARG A 271 -6.37 -11.83 7.15
N VAL A 272 -7.24 -11.69 6.18
CA VAL A 272 -6.97 -12.03 4.77
C VAL A 272 -7.10 -10.78 3.91
N TYR A 273 -6.04 -10.43 3.20
CA TYR A 273 -5.99 -9.34 2.23
C TYR A 273 -5.90 -9.93 0.82
N ARG A 274 -6.97 -9.81 0.05
CA ARG A 274 -7.11 -10.42 -1.28
C ARG A 274 -6.52 -9.51 -2.37
N ASP A 275 -6.15 -10.10 -3.50
CA ASP A 275 -5.70 -9.39 -4.72
C ASP A 275 -4.50 -8.44 -4.49
N VAL A 276 -3.67 -8.72 -3.50
CA VAL A 276 -2.51 -7.87 -3.15
C VAL A 276 -1.24 -8.26 -3.87
N ALA A 277 -1.21 -9.39 -4.55
CA ALA A 277 -0.04 -9.92 -5.25
C ALA A 277 -0.44 -10.61 -6.55
N ALA A 278 0.53 -10.79 -7.43
CA ALA A 278 0.39 -11.62 -8.62
C ALA A 278 1.63 -12.51 -8.74
N PHE A 279 1.42 -13.76 -9.18
CA PHE A 279 2.51 -14.70 -9.40
C PHE A 279 2.54 -15.15 -10.84
N ARG A 280 3.74 -15.39 -11.35
CA ARG A 280 4.00 -15.90 -12.69
C ARG A 280 5.05 -17.00 -12.62
N TYR A 281 4.81 -18.10 -13.32
CA TYR A 281 5.82 -19.11 -13.51
C TYR A 281 6.89 -18.61 -14.49
N THR A 282 8.16 -18.80 -14.14
CA THR A 282 9.30 -18.48 -15.01
C THR A 282 9.98 -19.78 -15.38
N ASN A 283 10.05 -20.05 -16.68
CA ASN A 283 10.66 -21.27 -17.23
C ASN A 283 11.92 -20.90 -18.01
N SER A 284 12.97 -20.53 -17.31
CA SER A 284 14.29 -20.28 -17.91
C SER A 284 15.38 -20.64 -16.90
N PRO A 285 16.44 -21.33 -17.30
CA PRO A 285 17.53 -21.65 -16.37
C PRO A 285 18.12 -20.40 -15.71
N PRO A 286 18.32 -20.40 -14.38
CA PRO A 286 18.02 -21.43 -13.40
C PRO A 286 16.59 -21.31 -12.80
N HIS A 287 15.68 -20.57 -13.43
CA HIS A 287 14.33 -20.33 -12.95
C HIS A 287 13.36 -21.40 -13.49
N HIS A 288 12.88 -22.25 -12.64
CA HIS A 288 11.80 -23.21 -12.93
C HIS A 288 10.80 -23.20 -11.78
N HIS A 289 10.32 -21.98 -11.38
CA HIS A 289 9.44 -21.83 -10.24
C HIS A 289 8.53 -20.59 -10.38
N TRP A 290 7.57 -20.45 -9.45
CA TRP A 290 6.65 -19.32 -9.41
C TRP A 290 7.30 -18.12 -8.73
N HIS A 291 7.15 -16.95 -9.34
CA HIS A 291 7.66 -15.67 -8.85
C HIS A 291 6.56 -14.75 -8.38
N LEU A 292 6.74 -14.12 -7.23
CA LEU A 292 6.03 -12.93 -6.81
C LEU A 292 6.46 -11.75 -7.69
N MET A 293 5.51 -11.15 -8.40
CA MET A 293 5.78 -10.10 -9.36
C MET A 293 5.81 -8.72 -8.69
N ARG A 294 6.78 -7.89 -9.06
CA ARG A 294 6.90 -6.49 -8.63
C ARG A 294 7.01 -6.32 -7.11
N PHE A 295 7.65 -7.23 -6.43
CA PHE A 295 7.93 -7.12 -5.02
C PHE A 295 9.01 -6.06 -4.77
N ASP A 296 10.13 -6.18 -5.47
CA ASP A 296 11.23 -5.21 -5.42
C ASP A 296 11.37 -4.44 -6.73
N SER A 297 12.08 -3.30 -6.66
CA SER A 297 12.55 -2.54 -7.81
C SER A 297 13.96 -2.01 -7.57
N PHE A 298 14.77 -2.02 -8.63
CA PHE A 298 16.12 -1.48 -8.63
C PHE A 298 16.22 -0.38 -9.69
N GLU A 299 16.82 0.73 -9.32
CA GLU A 299 16.96 1.88 -10.20
C GLU A 299 18.33 2.51 -10.09
N LEU A 300 18.97 2.81 -11.22
CA LEU A 300 20.10 3.72 -11.26
C LEU A 300 19.57 5.12 -11.56
N ARG A 301 19.87 6.09 -10.67
CA ARG A 301 19.28 7.42 -10.68
C ARG A 301 20.35 8.49 -10.71
N THR A 302 20.06 9.61 -11.34
CA THR A 302 20.84 10.85 -11.22
C THR A 302 20.64 11.48 -9.85
N LEU A 303 21.51 12.40 -9.46
CA LEU A 303 21.44 13.07 -8.15
C LEU A 303 20.20 13.96 -7.99
N ASP A 304 19.60 14.41 -9.09
CA ASP A 304 18.31 15.11 -9.12
C ASP A 304 17.10 14.18 -9.07
N GLY A 305 17.33 12.87 -8.91
CA GLY A 305 16.30 11.87 -8.70
C GLY A 305 15.69 11.27 -9.97
N ARG A 306 16.16 11.63 -11.16
CA ARG A 306 15.68 11.05 -12.41
C ARG A 306 16.20 9.62 -12.60
N THR A 307 15.31 8.67 -12.85
CA THR A 307 15.67 7.30 -13.16
C THR A 307 16.28 7.20 -14.56
N LEU A 308 17.51 6.67 -14.66
CA LEU A 308 18.20 6.40 -15.92
C LEU A 308 17.98 4.96 -16.37
N VAL A 309 18.10 4.02 -15.45
CA VAL A 309 17.96 2.59 -15.73
C VAL A 309 17.07 1.98 -14.66
N ARG A 310 16.15 1.14 -15.08
CA ARG A 310 15.39 0.24 -14.20
C ARG A 310 15.81 -1.18 -14.43
N ASP A 311 15.67 -2.00 -13.40
CA ASP A 311 15.91 -3.42 -13.51
C ASP A 311 14.92 -4.10 -14.48
N ARG A 312 15.31 -5.26 -14.95
CA ARG A 312 14.47 -6.18 -15.74
C ARG A 312 14.08 -7.43 -14.95
N LYS A 313 14.42 -7.49 -13.68
CA LYS A 313 14.08 -8.64 -12.84
C LYS A 313 12.57 -8.80 -12.74
N SER A 314 12.09 -9.95 -13.14
CA SER A 314 10.66 -10.19 -13.34
C SER A 314 9.93 -10.63 -12.07
N GLY A 315 10.66 -11.05 -11.01
CA GLY A 315 10.00 -11.51 -9.79
C GLY A 315 10.94 -12.16 -8.78
N PHE A 316 10.36 -12.60 -7.68
CA PHE A 316 11.04 -13.07 -6.48
C PHE A 316 10.35 -14.33 -5.93
N CYS A 317 11.13 -15.25 -5.40
CA CYS A 317 10.67 -16.38 -4.61
C CYS A 317 11.07 -16.10 -3.16
N LEU A 318 10.15 -15.57 -2.35
CA LEU A 318 10.47 -15.16 -0.98
C LEU A 318 10.72 -16.35 -0.09
N ALA A 319 11.80 -16.30 0.69
CA ALA A 319 12.21 -17.38 1.57
C ALA A 319 13.01 -16.91 2.79
N ASP A 320 13.13 -17.79 3.76
CA ASP A 320 13.92 -17.63 4.98
C ASP A 320 15.36 -18.09 4.71
N HIS A 321 16.17 -17.26 4.02
CA HIS A 321 17.52 -17.67 3.63
C HIS A 321 18.54 -17.54 4.75
N TRP A 322 18.47 -16.47 5.58
CA TRP A 322 19.46 -16.16 6.62
C TRP A 322 18.75 -15.52 7.82
N GLY A 323 19.38 -15.59 8.99
CA GLY A 323 18.99 -14.76 10.14
C GLY A 323 19.19 -13.28 9.81
N ALA A 324 18.22 -12.44 10.21
CA ALA A 324 18.28 -11.00 10.00
C ALA A 324 19.36 -10.31 10.84
N ALA A 325 19.39 -8.98 10.82
CA ALA A 325 20.37 -8.14 11.52
C ALA A 325 20.54 -8.48 13.01
N PRO A 326 21.70 -8.17 13.63
CA PRO A 326 21.93 -8.38 15.05
C PRO A 326 20.85 -7.73 15.92
N GLY A 327 20.34 -8.47 16.90
CA GLY A 327 19.28 -8.02 17.81
C GLY A 327 17.86 -8.48 17.42
N VAL A 328 17.67 -9.00 16.22
CA VAL A 328 16.43 -9.65 15.81
C VAL A 328 16.64 -11.17 15.84
N TYR A 329 15.96 -11.87 16.74
CA TYR A 329 16.07 -13.32 16.84
C TYR A 329 15.13 -13.96 15.82
N PRO A 330 15.65 -14.65 14.79
CA PRO A 330 14.81 -15.46 13.92
C PRO A 330 14.15 -16.58 14.74
N GLY A 331 12.98 -17.01 14.30
CA GLY A 331 12.37 -18.24 14.82
C GLY A 331 13.34 -19.41 14.74
N ARG A 332 13.11 -20.46 15.54
CA ARG A 332 14.05 -21.57 15.68
C ARG A 332 14.37 -22.31 14.38
N HIS A 333 13.46 -22.26 13.40
CA HIS A 333 13.61 -22.92 12.10
C HIS A 333 12.99 -22.07 11.00
N PRO A 334 13.58 -22.04 9.78
CA PRO A 334 12.96 -21.43 8.62
C PRO A 334 11.64 -22.14 8.28
N VAL A 335 10.65 -21.36 7.92
CA VAL A 335 9.32 -21.85 7.51
C VAL A 335 9.18 -21.84 5.99
N PHE A 336 9.72 -20.82 5.34
CA PHE A 336 9.66 -20.64 3.89
C PHE A 336 10.98 -21.07 3.26
N LEU A 337 10.98 -22.24 2.59
CA LEU A 337 12.21 -22.88 2.12
C LEU A 337 12.61 -22.45 0.69
N GLY A 338 11.78 -21.63 0.01
CA GLY A 338 12.13 -21.06 -1.29
C GLY A 338 12.00 -22.01 -2.47
N ASP A 339 11.23 -23.06 -2.36
CA ASP A 339 10.93 -23.97 -3.47
C ASP A 339 9.96 -23.36 -4.49
N CYS A 340 9.01 -22.54 -4.02
CA CYS A 340 8.05 -21.79 -4.83
C CYS A 340 7.43 -22.63 -5.95
N GLU A 341 7.07 -23.89 -5.66
CA GLU A 341 6.56 -24.89 -6.61
C GLU A 341 7.55 -25.09 -7.79
N GLN A 342 8.80 -25.37 -7.45
CA GLN A 342 9.85 -25.59 -8.43
C GLN A 342 9.51 -26.80 -9.31
N PHE A 343 9.71 -26.66 -10.63
CA PHE A 343 9.37 -27.63 -11.68
C PHE A 343 7.87 -27.96 -11.81
N HIS A 344 6.98 -27.20 -11.17
CA HIS A 344 5.53 -27.37 -11.23
C HIS A 344 4.82 -26.19 -11.90
N PRO A 345 4.96 -26.01 -13.25
CA PRO A 345 4.25 -24.93 -13.96
C PRO A 345 2.72 -25.11 -13.91
N GLU A 346 2.23 -26.33 -13.72
CA GLU A 346 0.82 -26.67 -13.61
C GLU A 346 0.24 -26.41 -12.21
N ALA A 347 1.06 -26.07 -11.20
CA ALA A 347 0.60 -25.83 -9.84
C ALA A 347 -0.59 -24.89 -9.80
N ARG A 348 -1.57 -25.22 -9.00
CA ARG A 348 -2.79 -24.42 -8.82
C ARG A 348 -2.68 -23.42 -7.68
N ALA A 349 -1.74 -23.61 -6.80
CA ALA A 349 -1.44 -22.70 -5.69
C ALA A 349 0.06 -22.67 -5.44
N VAL A 350 0.54 -21.57 -4.87
CA VAL A 350 1.90 -21.41 -4.37
C VAL A 350 1.84 -20.69 -3.02
N THR A 351 2.71 -21.09 -2.09
CA THR A 351 2.90 -20.38 -0.82
C THR A 351 4.34 -19.91 -0.74
N MET A 352 4.54 -18.63 -0.40
CA MET A 352 5.87 -18.07 -0.15
C MET A 352 5.81 -16.96 0.89
N GLY A 353 6.95 -16.60 1.43
CA GLY A 353 7.02 -15.53 2.42
C GLY A 353 8.36 -15.42 3.11
N THR A 354 8.40 -14.62 4.17
CA THR A 354 9.53 -14.47 5.10
C THR A 354 9.03 -14.46 6.54
N SER A 355 9.71 -15.20 7.40
CA SER A 355 9.41 -15.24 8.83
C SER A 355 10.03 -14.04 9.57
N PRO A 356 9.51 -13.66 10.75
CA PRO A 356 10.15 -12.67 11.60
C PRO A 356 11.62 -13.00 11.87
N GLY A 357 12.49 -12.01 11.68
CA GLY A 357 13.93 -12.14 11.91
C GLY A 357 14.69 -12.85 10.79
N TYR A 358 14.06 -13.20 9.68
CA TYR A 358 14.74 -13.77 8.52
C TYR A 358 14.97 -12.75 7.41
N THR A 359 15.97 -13.03 6.58
CA THR A 359 16.38 -12.21 5.43
C THR A 359 16.15 -12.99 4.15
N ASP A 360 15.50 -12.39 3.19
CA ASP A 360 15.49 -12.84 1.80
C ASP A 360 16.70 -12.25 1.05
N ARG A 361 17.55 -13.11 0.44
CA ARG A 361 18.84 -12.71 -0.11
C ARG A 361 18.98 -13.09 -1.57
N TYR A 362 19.39 -12.11 -2.37
CA TYR A 362 19.74 -12.29 -3.79
C TYR A 362 21.15 -11.76 -4.05
N PRO A 363 22.15 -12.65 -4.27
CA PRO A 363 23.50 -12.26 -4.63
C PRO A 363 23.57 -11.55 -5.99
N ALA A 364 24.68 -10.83 -6.24
CA ALA A 364 24.95 -10.20 -7.53
C ALA A 364 24.81 -11.21 -8.68
N PHE A 365 24.13 -10.80 -9.74
CA PHE A 365 23.79 -11.58 -10.94
C PHE A 365 22.84 -12.76 -10.72
N PHE A 366 22.58 -13.15 -9.49
CA PHE A 366 21.64 -14.22 -9.20
C PHE A 366 20.23 -13.83 -9.68
N HIS A 367 19.67 -14.64 -10.57
CA HIS A 367 18.33 -14.42 -11.11
C HIS A 367 18.08 -13.01 -11.68
N GLY A 368 19.08 -12.46 -12.42
CA GLY A 368 18.95 -11.14 -13.02
C GLY A 368 19.15 -9.96 -12.06
N GLN A 369 19.80 -10.20 -10.92
CA GLN A 369 20.12 -9.17 -9.91
C GLN A 369 21.21 -8.23 -10.43
N ASN A 370 20.87 -7.38 -11.42
CA ASN A 370 21.77 -6.42 -12.04
C ASN A 370 21.01 -5.32 -12.78
N VAL A 371 21.69 -4.23 -13.10
CA VAL A 371 21.21 -3.16 -13.99
C VAL A 371 22.13 -3.01 -15.20
N ASP A 372 21.56 -2.69 -16.34
CA ASP A 372 22.32 -2.46 -17.58
C ASP A 372 22.98 -1.07 -17.54
N ILE A 373 24.31 -1.02 -17.60
CA ILE A 373 25.08 0.23 -17.60
C ILE A 373 25.76 0.54 -18.93
N THR A 374 25.49 -0.22 -19.98
CA THR A 374 26.18 -0.13 -21.29
C THR A 374 26.20 1.29 -21.85
N HIS A 375 25.10 2.02 -21.71
CA HIS A 375 24.94 3.37 -22.23
C HIS A 375 24.94 4.46 -21.15
N VAL A 376 25.32 4.10 -19.91
CA VAL A 376 25.40 5.06 -18.82
C VAL A 376 26.76 5.78 -18.90
N ARG A 377 26.75 7.09 -18.96
CA ARG A 377 27.97 7.93 -19.01
C ARG A 377 28.73 7.84 -17.69
N ALA A 378 30.04 8.22 -17.73
CA ALA A 378 30.78 8.42 -16.50
C ALA A 378 30.10 9.51 -15.65
N GLY A 379 30.02 9.29 -14.34
CA GLY A 379 29.30 10.20 -13.44
C GLY A 379 29.09 9.65 -12.06
N ILE A 380 28.35 10.40 -11.26
CA ILE A 380 27.92 10.01 -9.92
C ILE A 380 26.41 9.70 -9.97
N TYR A 381 26.03 8.58 -9.39
CA TYR A 381 24.67 8.06 -9.44
C TYR A 381 24.28 7.43 -8.10
N ASP A 382 22.98 7.39 -7.83
CA ASP A 382 22.41 6.60 -6.74
C ASP A 382 21.83 5.30 -7.31
N LEU A 383 22.37 4.16 -6.87
CA LEU A 383 21.76 2.85 -7.09
C LEU A 383 20.78 2.62 -5.95
N ALA A 384 19.51 2.76 -6.25
CA ALA A 384 18.43 2.63 -5.30
C ALA A 384 17.78 1.25 -5.39
N HIS A 385 17.45 0.69 -4.24
CA HIS A 385 16.70 -0.53 -4.09
C HIS A 385 15.46 -0.25 -3.23
N ARG A 386 14.32 -0.79 -3.62
CA ARG A 386 13.05 -0.59 -2.91
C ARG A 386 12.27 -1.88 -2.88
N VAL A 387 11.98 -2.37 -1.67
CA VAL A 387 11.07 -3.49 -1.42
C VAL A 387 9.63 -3.01 -1.43
N ASN A 388 8.69 -3.92 -1.65
CA ASN A 388 7.25 -3.64 -1.70
C ASN A 388 6.92 -2.39 -2.52
N ALA A 389 7.67 -2.19 -3.62
CA ALA A 389 7.70 -0.96 -4.41
C ALA A 389 6.32 -0.52 -4.92
N GLY A 390 5.40 -1.46 -5.09
CA GLY A 390 4.00 -1.22 -5.41
C GLY A 390 3.13 -0.91 -4.20
N LEU A 391 3.65 -0.96 -2.97
CA LEU A 391 2.91 -0.88 -1.71
C LEU A 391 1.66 -1.77 -1.70
N ARG A 392 1.77 -2.98 -2.19
CA ARG A 392 0.66 -3.91 -2.31
C ARG A 392 0.54 -4.83 -1.10
N LEU A 393 1.67 -5.13 -0.46
CA LEU A 393 1.70 -5.93 0.75
C LEU A 393 1.54 -5.04 1.98
N ARG A 394 0.86 -5.55 2.96
CA ARG A 394 0.66 -4.90 4.24
C ARG A 394 1.83 -5.20 5.16
N GLU A 395 2.39 -4.17 5.75
CA GLU A 395 3.51 -4.26 6.68
C GLU A 395 3.41 -3.20 7.78
N LEU A 396 4.29 -3.27 8.76
CA LEU A 396 4.25 -2.40 9.94
C LEU A 396 4.71 -0.97 9.62
N ARG A 397 5.78 -0.85 8.83
CA ARG A 397 6.39 0.42 8.43
C ARG A 397 6.68 0.41 6.93
N TYR A 398 6.80 1.59 6.33
CA TYR A 398 7.12 1.77 4.90
C TYR A 398 8.22 2.80 4.68
N ASP A 399 8.74 3.41 5.75
CA ASP A 399 9.81 4.41 5.71
C ASP A 399 11.20 3.78 5.61
N ASN A 400 11.31 2.47 5.85
CA ASN A 400 12.51 1.64 5.71
C ASN A 400 12.53 0.76 4.44
N ASP A 401 11.50 0.86 3.57
CA ASP A 401 11.36 0.08 2.34
C ASP A 401 12.40 0.39 1.27
N ALA A 402 13.21 1.39 1.41
CA ALA A 402 14.15 1.81 0.40
C ALA A 402 15.53 2.08 1.00
N ALA A 403 16.56 1.65 0.27
CA ALA A 403 17.94 1.99 0.56
C ALA A 403 18.72 2.24 -0.72
N SER A 404 19.83 2.95 -0.63
CA SER A 404 20.64 3.28 -1.79
C SER A 404 22.13 3.32 -1.48
N VAL A 405 22.90 3.22 -2.55
CA VAL A 405 24.35 3.52 -2.51
C VAL A 405 24.67 4.57 -3.57
N ARG A 406 25.41 5.59 -3.20
CA ARG A 406 25.98 6.54 -4.14
C ARG A 406 27.25 5.94 -4.72
N ILE A 407 27.31 5.88 -6.04
CA ILE A 407 28.43 5.30 -6.77
C ILE A 407 29.03 6.33 -7.73
N ARG A 408 30.34 6.19 -7.96
CA ARG A 408 31.03 6.82 -9.10
C ARG A 408 31.25 5.75 -10.16
N LEU A 409 30.72 5.96 -11.34
CA LEU A 409 30.95 5.14 -12.53
C LEU A 409 31.99 5.86 -13.40
N THR A 410 33.05 5.17 -13.78
CA THR A 410 34.08 5.68 -14.70
C THR A 410 34.34 4.70 -15.81
N TRP A 411 34.81 5.20 -16.95
CA TRP A 411 35.12 4.39 -18.13
C TRP A 411 36.57 4.61 -18.53
N ARG A 412 37.32 3.52 -18.72
CA ARG A 412 38.68 3.53 -19.25
C ARG A 412 38.76 2.54 -20.41
N ASN A 413 39.06 3.01 -21.60
CA ASN A 413 39.18 2.18 -22.81
C ASN A 413 37.96 1.25 -23.02
N GLY A 414 36.74 1.77 -22.82
CA GLY A 414 35.51 1.00 -22.98
C GLY A 414 35.17 0.05 -21.82
N THR A 415 35.98 0.02 -20.77
CA THR A 415 35.76 -0.80 -19.57
C THR A 415 35.26 0.06 -18.42
N PRO A 416 34.10 -0.24 -17.83
CA PRO A 416 33.58 0.51 -16.69
C PRO A 416 34.19 0.04 -15.39
N THR A 417 34.30 0.97 -14.43
CA THR A 417 34.62 0.68 -13.03
C THR A 417 33.63 1.40 -12.12
N VAL A 418 33.36 0.83 -10.96
CA VAL A 418 32.44 1.38 -9.98
C VAL A 418 33.15 1.55 -8.63
N GLN A 419 32.91 2.69 -8.00
CA GLN A 419 33.37 2.98 -6.64
C GLN A 419 32.16 3.40 -5.80
N VAL A 420 31.97 2.79 -4.63
CA VAL A 420 30.98 3.23 -3.65
C VAL A 420 31.53 4.48 -2.94
N LEU A 421 30.74 5.55 -2.95
CA LEU A 421 31.05 6.82 -2.30
C LEU A 421 30.34 6.96 -0.95
N ARG A 422 29.09 6.49 -0.87
CA ARG A 422 28.25 6.60 0.32
C ARG A 422 27.19 5.50 0.32
N THR A 423 26.79 5.06 1.51
CA THR A 423 25.68 4.14 1.74
C THR A 423 24.57 4.87 2.51
N CYS A 424 23.33 4.74 2.07
CA CYS A 424 22.17 5.40 2.66
C CYS A 424 21.09 4.36 2.94
N GLN A 425 20.91 4.01 4.19
CA GLN A 425 19.82 3.18 4.67
C GLN A 425 18.55 4.02 4.75
N SER A 426 17.40 3.37 4.63
CA SER A 426 16.06 3.97 4.72
C SER A 426 15.86 5.17 3.79
N SER A 427 16.56 5.20 2.65
CA SER A 427 16.44 6.26 1.64
C SER A 427 16.75 5.75 0.23
N ALA A 428 15.88 6.11 -0.73
CA ALA A 428 16.11 5.84 -2.15
C ALA A 428 17.11 6.82 -2.80
N THR A 429 17.58 7.80 -2.07
CA THR A 429 18.58 8.79 -2.53
C THR A 429 19.66 8.96 -1.46
N CYS A 430 20.83 9.09 -1.91
CA CYS A 430 21.96 9.38 -1.07
C CYS A 430 22.34 10.87 -1.12
#